data_07cd8a01d921df5e04fbc7282e686d51
#
_entry.id   07cd8a01d921df5e04fbc7282e686d51
#
_cell.length_a   1.000
_cell.length_b   1.000
_cell.length_c   1.000
_cell.angle_alpha   90.00
_cell.angle_beta   90.00
_cell.angle_gamma   90.00
#
_symmetry.space_group_name_H-M   'P 1'
#
loop_
_entity.id
_entity.type
_entity.pdbx_description
1 polymer ?
#
loop_
_entity_poly.entity_id
_entity_poly.type
_entity_poly.pdbx_seq_one_letter_code
_entity_poly.pdbx_strand_id
1 'polypeptide(L)'
;MNGVGHGQHALLTVDLVVLTVRDDQLQVVLIERGKDPFRGRLALPGGFVRSNEDIDEAAVRELAEEAGLDGRQLHLEQLRTYATPGRDPRGRVASVAYLALAPDLPIPVAGTDARNARWAPIDSVIDRPNALAFDHDRILADGVERARAKLEYTTLATAFCLPTFTISDLRRVYEVVWSTTIDARNFHRKVVNAENFLAPTGGKRASEVGRPAALYRAGGATVLYPPMLRSSAAHADDVAG
;
A
#
# COMPACT_ATOMS: atom_id res chain seq x y z
N MET A 1 -45.24 -11.64 22.18
CA MET A 1 -44.84 -10.27 21.77
C MET A 1 -43.37 -10.33 21.39
N ASN A 2 -43.11 -10.48 20.10
CA ASN A 2 -41.72 -10.56 19.60
C ASN A 2 -41.19 -9.13 19.45
N GLY A 3 -40.32 -8.72 20.39
CA GLY A 3 -39.55 -7.50 20.24
C GLY A 3 -38.56 -7.64 19.05
N VAL A 4 -38.93 -7.06 17.93
CA VAL A 4 -38.00 -6.82 16.83
C VAL A 4 -36.96 -5.85 17.39
N GLY A 5 -35.80 -6.38 17.74
CA GLY A 5 -34.65 -5.56 18.13
C GLY A 5 -34.39 -4.55 17.01
N HIS A 6 -34.47 -3.27 17.34
CA HIS A 6 -34.08 -2.19 16.45
C HIS A 6 -32.58 -2.36 16.22
N GLY A 7 -32.22 -3.04 15.13
CA GLY A 7 -30.84 -3.17 14.72
C GLY A 7 -30.24 -1.76 14.54
N GLN A 8 -29.19 -1.45 15.27
CA GLN A 8 -28.46 -0.20 15.03
C GLN A 8 -27.88 -0.25 13.62
N HIS A 9 -28.38 0.60 12.73
CA HIS A 9 -27.80 0.76 11.41
C HIS A 9 -26.39 1.34 11.55
N ALA A 10 -25.42 0.68 10.97
CA ALA A 10 -24.07 1.23 10.82
C ALA A 10 -23.92 1.75 9.39
N LEU A 11 -23.35 2.93 9.26
CA LEU A 11 -22.91 3.44 7.97
C LEU A 11 -21.65 2.69 7.53
N LEU A 12 -21.51 2.46 6.24
CA LEU A 12 -20.37 1.76 5.65
C LEU A 12 -19.51 2.73 4.85
N THR A 13 -18.20 2.68 5.09
CA THR A 13 -17.20 3.44 4.33
C THR A 13 -16.12 2.52 3.79
N VAL A 14 -15.35 3.02 2.83
CA VAL A 14 -14.06 2.46 2.41
C VAL A 14 -12.96 3.45 2.76
N ASP A 15 -11.78 2.95 3.14
CA ASP A 15 -10.55 3.74 3.32
C ASP A 15 -9.40 3.03 2.58
N LEU A 16 -8.52 3.79 1.90
CA LEU A 16 -7.52 3.23 1.00
C LEU A 16 -6.10 3.57 1.46
N VAL A 17 -5.32 2.54 1.77
CA VAL A 17 -3.87 2.65 1.95
C VAL A 17 -3.21 2.43 0.61
N VAL A 18 -2.86 3.50 -0.09
CA VAL A 18 -2.22 3.47 -1.41
C VAL A 18 -0.73 3.70 -1.23
N LEU A 19 0.08 2.68 -1.48
CA LEU A 19 1.54 2.72 -1.28
C LEU A 19 2.28 2.74 -2.61
N THR A 20 3.36 3.50 -2.66
CA THR A 20 4.34 3.50 -3.75
C THR A 20 5.76 3.58 -3.21
N VAL A 21 6.73 3.18 -4.02
CA VAL A 21 8.16 3.47 -3.80
C VAL A 21 8.57 4.61 -4.72
N ARG A 22 8.89 5.75 -4.13
CA ARG A 22 9.26 6.97 -4.82
C ARG A 22 10.38 7.70 -4.10
N ASP A 23 11.33 8.29 -4.82
CA ASP A 23 12.48 9.02 -4.25
C ASP A 23 13.18 8.23 -3.12
N ASP A 24 13.33 6.92 -3.33
CA ASP A 24 13.93 6.00 -2.38
C ASP A 24 13.21 5.89 -1.02
N GLN A 25 11.93 6.24 -0.99
CA GLN A 25 11.08 6.18 0.19
C GLN A 25 9.78 5.43 -0.09
N LEU A 26 9.27 4.74 0.92
CA LEU A 26 7.90 4.24 0.90
C LEU A 26 6.97 5.42 1.18
N GLN A 27 6.07 5.69 0.26
CA GLN A 27 5.14 6.82 0.33
C GLN A 27 3.70 6.33 0.29
N VAL A 28 2.82 7.10 0.91
CA VAL A 28 1.37 6.89 0.94
C VAL A 28 0.65 8.09 0.34
N VAL A 29 -0.47 7.85 -0.35
CA VAL A 29 -1.37 8.93 -0.75
C VAL A 29 -2.15 9.40 0.47
N LEU A 30 -2.09 10.69 0.73
CA LEU A 30 -2.91 11.37 1.74
C LEU A 30 -3.68 12.51 1.10
N ILE A 31 -4.89 12.74 1.61
CA ILE A 31 -5.75 13.87 1.26
C ILE A 31 -5.88 14.83 2.44
N GLU A 32 -6.14 16.11 2.16
CA GLU A 32 -6.57 17.08 3.16
C GLU A 32 -8.09 17.13 3.20
N ARG A 33 -8.67 16.89 4.37
CA ARG A 33 -10.12 16.89 4.55
C ARG A 33 -10.72 18.27 4.33
N GLY A 34 -11.66 18.39 3.39
CA GLY A 34 -12.39 19.64 3.09
C GLY A 34 -13.54 19.93 4.04
N LYS A 35 -14.09 18.92 4.74
CA LYS A 35 -15.32 18.98 5.55
C LYS A 35 -15.12 18.47 6.98
N ASP A 36 -16.00 18.88 7.89
CA ASP A 36 -16.07 18.31 9.25
C ASP A 36 -16.63 16.88 9.23
N PRO A 37 -16.24 16.07 10.21
CA PRO A 37 -15.23 16.29 11.25
C PRO A 37 -13.80 16.26 10.71
N PHE A 38 -12.88 16.81 11.46
CA PHE A 38 -11.44 16.85 11.16
C PHE A 38 -11.05 17.67 9.92
N ARG A 39 -11.79 18.73 9.60
CA ARG A 39 -11.47 19.65 8.49
C ARG A 39 -10.02 20.16 8.57
N GLY A 40 -9.31 20.15 7.45
CA GLY A 40 -7.89 20.55 7.35
C GLY A 40 -6.89 19.50 7.83
N ARG A 41 -7.34 18.37 8.39
CA ARG A 41 -6.44 17.27 8.76
C ARG A 41 -6.19 16.35 7.57
N LEU A 42 -5.03 15.70 7.60
CA LEU A 42 -4.70 14.65 6.65
C LEU A 42 -5.50 13.39 6.95
N ALA A 43 -5.86 12.68 5.90
CA ALA A 43 -6.58 11.42 5.96
C ALA A 43 -6.15 10.50 4.82
N LEU A 44 -6.45 9.21 4.95
CA LEU A 44 -6.44 8.28 3.82
C LEU A 44 -7.58 8.66 2.86
N PRO A 45 -7.43 8.46 1.54
CA PRO A 45 -8.55 8.53 0.61
C PRO A 45 -9.66 7.57 1.01
N GLY A 46 -10.93 7.97 0.83
CA GLY A 46 -12.04 7.12 1.18
C GLY A 46 -13.34 7.87 1.42
N GLY A 47 -14.45 7.13 1.42
CA GLY A 47 -15.77 7.71 1.58
C GLY A 47 -16.85 6.69 1.84
N PHE A 48 -18.10 7.15 1.84
CA PHE A 48 -19.27 6.30 2.07
C PHE A 48 -19.57 5.43 0.85
N VAL A 49 -19.91 4.17 1.13
CA VAL A 49 -20.46 3.27 0.11
C VAL A 49 -21.85 3.73 -0.26
N ARG A 50 -22.13 3.92 -1.55
CA ARG A 50 -23.41 4.34 -2.09
C ARG A 50 -24.39 3.15 -2.12
N SER A 51 -25.68 3.42 -2.10
CA SER A 51 -26.71 2.37 -2.07
C SER A 51 -26.77 1.49 -3.32
N ASN A 52 -26.15 1.89 -4.38
CA ASN A 52 -26.18 1.26 -5.71
C ASN A 52 -24.81 0.74 -6.19
N GLU A 53 -23.84 0.60 -5.29
CA GLU A 53 -22.51 0.10 -5.60
C GLU A 53 -22.06 -0.97 -4.61
N ASP A 54 -21.19 -1.88 -5.04
CA ASP A 54 -20.51 -2.81 -4.15
C ASP A 54 -19.30 -2.12 -3.47
N ILE A 55 -18.80 -2.74 -2.41
CA ILE A 55 -17.68 -2.23 -1.61
C ILE A 55 -16.42 -2.07 -2.47
N ASP A 56 -16.14 -3.05 -3.34
CA ASP A 56 -14.99 -3.00 -4.26
C ASP A 56 -15.15 -1.87 -5.30
N GLU A 57 -16.37 -1.64 -5.79
CA GLU A 57 -16.69 -0.53 -6.69
C GLU A 57 -16.51 0.83 -5.99
N ALA A 58 -16.96 0.93 -4.72
CA ALA A 58 -16.73 2.12 -3.90
C ALA A 58 -15.24 2.41 -3.73
N ALA A 59 -14.40 1.40 -3.47
CA ALA A 59 -12.96 1.55 -3.32
C ALA A 59 -12.31 2.08 -4.61
N VAL A 60 -12.65 1.52 -5.77
CA VAL A 60 -12.16 1.98 -7.08
C VAL A 60 -12.62 3.41 -7.38
N ARG A 61 -13.88 3.74 -7.08
CA ARG A 61 -14.43 5.09 -7.29
C ARG A 61 -13.75 6.13 -6.41
N GLU A 62 -13.62 5.88 -5.10
CA GLU A 62 -12.98 6.81 -4.16
C GLU A 62 -11.50 7.04 -4.53
N LEU A 63 -10.81 5.99 -4.97
CA LEU A 63 -9.44 6.11 -5.45
C LEU A 63 -9.34 7.04 -6.68
N ALA A 64 -10.28 6.93 -7.61
CA ALA A 64 -10.34 7.80 -8.78
C ALA A 64 -10.75 9.23 -8.41
N GLU A 65 -11.77 9.39 -7.55
CA GLU A 65 -12.33 10.69 -7.16
C GLU A 65 -11.37 11.50 -6.29
N GLU A 66 -10.66 10.87 -5.33
CA GLU A 66 -9.83 11.59 -4.35
C GLU A 66 -8.33 11.57 -4.67
N ALA A 67 -7.83 10.56 -5.37
CA ALA A 67 -6.42 10.43 -5.71
C ALA A 67 -6.12 10.52 -7.22
N GLY A 68 -7.14 10.53 -8.08
CA GLY A 68 -6.95 10.54 -9.52
C GLY A 68 -6.31 9.27 -10.09
N LEU A 69 -6.41 8.15 -9.39
CA LEU A 69 -5.78 6.88 -9.74
C LEU A 69 -6.84 5.87 -10.25
N ASP A 70 -6.53 5.16 -11.33
CA ASP A 70 -7.40 4.06 -11.80
C ASP A 70 -7.10 2.77 -11.03
N GLY A 71 -7.92 2.48 -10.01
CA GLY A 71 -7.77 1.30 -9.16
C GLY A 71 -7.82 -0.05 -9.90
N ARG A 72 -8.37 -0.09 -11.13
CA ARG A 72 -8.39 -1.31 -11.96
C ARG A 72 -7.03 -1.69 -12.52
N GLN A 73 -6.09 -0.74 -12.55
CA GLN A 73 -4.73 -0.95 -13.02
C GLN A 73 -3.74 -1.24 -11.89
N LEU A 74 -4.19 -1.21 -10.64
CA LEU A 74 -3.38 -1.41 -9.45
C LEU A 74 -3.66 -2.76 -8.81
N HIS A 75 -2.70 -3.28 -8.04
CA HIS A 75 -3.02 -4.31 -7.10
C HIS A 75 -3.90 -3.70 -6.00
N LEU A 76 -5.14 -4.13 -5.91
CA LEU A 76 -6.10 -3.69 -4.90
C LEU A 76 -6.63 -4.91 -4.16
N GLU A 77 -6.48 -4.93 -2.83
CA GLU A 77 -6.99 -6.01 -1.99
C GLU A 77 -7.60 -5.48 -0.70
N GLN A 78 -8.63 -6.16 -0.21
CA GLN A 78 -9.22 -5.85 1.10
C GLN A 78 -8.19 -6.12 2.21
N LEU A 79 -7.94 -5.11 3.05
CA LEU A 79 -7.06 -5.20 4.20
C LEU A 79 -7.79 -5.83 5.39
N ARG A 80 -8.76 -5.12 5.96
CA ARG A 80 -9.68 -5.59 7.01
C ARG A 80 -10.78 -4.55 7.27
N THR A 81 -11.74 -4.92 8.11
CA THR A 81 -12.80 -4.02 8.57
C THR A 81 -12.46 -3.40 9.91
N TYR A 82 -12.70 -2.09 10.04
CA TYR A 82 -12.54 -1.28 11.25
C TYR A 82 -13.90 -0.79 11.71
N ALA A 83 -14.35 -1.25 12.88
CA ALA A 83 -15.69 -0.97 13.39
C ALA A 83 -15.70 -0.70 14.90
N THR A 84 -14.61 -0.19 15.46
CA THR A 84 -14.54 0.17 16.88
C THR A 84 -15.56 1.26 17.18
N PRO A 85 -16.39 1.13 18.24
CA PRO A 85 -17.29 2.20 18.64
C PRO A 85 -16.54 3.51 18.87
N GLY A 86 -17.09 4.62 18.34
CA GLY A 86 -16.48 5.95 18.48
C GLY A 86 -15.31 6.24 17.52
N ARG A 87 -14.97 5.32 16.58
CA ARG A 87 -13.96 5.61 15.54
C ARG A 87 -14.32 6.83 14.69
N ASP A 88 -15.60 7.11 14.54
CA ASP A 88 -16.13 8.24 13.79
C ASP A 88 -17.12 9.02 14.67
N PRO A 89 -16.92 10.32 14.89
CA PRO A 89 -17.83 11.12 15.71
C PRO A 89 -19.21 11.36 15.08
N ARG A 90 -19.39 11.06 13.79
CA ARG A 90 -20.69 11.17 13.10
C ARG A 90 -21.69 10.07 13.50
N GLY A 91 -21.22 8.99 14.16
CA GLY A 91 -22.08 7.91 14.63
C GLY A 91 -21.44 6.53 14.47
N ARG A 92 -22.29 5.51 14.34
CA ARG A 92 -21.83 4.13 14.12
C ARG A 92 -21.39 3.96 12.67
N VAL A 93 -20.09 3.92 12.45
CA VAL A 93 -19.48 3.74 11.12
C VAL A 93 -18.56 2.52 11.15
N ALA A 94 -18.67 1.66 10.14
CA ALA A 94 -17.73 0.59 9.85
C ALA A 94 -17.01 0.92 8.55
N SER A 95 -15.68 0.83 8.55
CA SER A 95 -14.89 1.02 7.34
C SER A 95 -14.25 -0.28 6.89
N VAL A 96 -14.39 -0.59 5.62
CA VAL A 96 -13.65 -1.65 4.94
C VAL A 96 -12.42 -1.01 4.33
N ALA A 97 -11.24 -1.27 4.91
CA ALA A 97 -10.00 -0.72 4.39
C ALA A 97 -9.42 -1.62 3.29
N TYR A 98 -8.81 -0.97 2.30
CA TYR A 98 -8.10 -1.60 1.19
C TYR A 98 -6.63 -1.22 1.18
N LEU A 99 -5.80 -2.15 0.72
CA LEU A 99 -4.40 -1.92 0.38
C LEU A 99 -4.28 -1.86 -1.14
N ALA A 100 -3.73 -0.77 -1.66
CA ALA A 100 -3.35 -0.64 -3.05
C ALA A 100 -1.83 -0.47 -3.18
N LEU A 101 -1.21 -1.23 -4.09
CA LEU A 101 0.20 -1.09 -4.43
C LEU A 101 0.30 -0.50 -5.84
N ALA A 102 1.07 0.55 -5.97
CA ALA A 102 1.20 1.31 -7.20
C ALA A 102 2.67 1.47 -7.59
N PRO A 103 3.02 1.44 -8.90
CA PRO A 103 4.31 1.92 -9.36
C PRO A 103 4.45 3.42 -9.08
N ASP A 104 5.64 4.00 -9.30
CA ASP A 104 5.84 5.46 -9.20
C ASP A 104 4.93 6.19 -10.18
N LEU A 105 3.74 6.57 -9.68
CA LEU A 105 2.72 7.28 -10.42
C LEU A 105 2.89 8.80 -10.30
N PRO A 106 2.31 9.59 -11.23
CA PRO A 106 2.27 11.04 -11.12
C PRO A 106 1.70 11.52 -9.79
N ILE A 107 1.94 12.79 -9.46
CA ILE A 107 1.35 13.43 -8.28
C ILE A 107 -0.18 13.32 -8.39
N PRO A 108 -0.86 12.82 -7.34
CA PRO A 108 -2.30 12.67 -7.37
C PRO A 108 -2.97 14.04 -7.58
N VAL A 109 -4.03 14.06 -8.36
CA VAL A 109 -4.84 15.26 -8.56
C VAL A 109 -6.06 15.16 -7.67
N ALA A 110 -6.21 16.07 -6.71
CA ALA A 110 -7.35 16.09 -5.81
C ALA A 110 -8.67 16.25 -6.59
N GLY A 111 -9.65 15.41 -6.27
CA GLY A 111 -11.01 15.52 -6.76
C GLY A 111 -11.83 16.58 -6.01
N THR A 112 -13.14 16.58 -6.22
CA THR A 112 -14.06 17.65 -5.79
C THR A 112 -14.20 17.84 -4.28
N ASP A 113 -14.01 16.80 -3.46
CA ASP A 113 -14.18 16.83 -1.99
C ASP A 113 -12.85 16.84 -1.23
N ALA A 114 -11.75 16.45 -1.85
CA ALA A 114 -10.39 16.56 -1.32
C ALA A 114 -9.76 17.89 -1.78
N ARG A 115 -9.21 18.66 -0.85
CA ARG A 115 -8.57 19.93 -1.22
C ARG A 115 -7.19 19.73 -1.84
N ASN A 116 -6.43 18.75 -1.36
CA ASN A 116 -5.08 18.45 -1.82
C ASN A 116 -4.81 16.97 -1.63
N ALA A 117 -4.56 16.23 -2.70
CA ALA A 117 -4.00 14.89 -2.63
C ALA A 117 -2.48 14.99 -2.83
N ARG A 118 -1.70 14.21 -2.05
CA ARG A 118 -0.25 14.19 -2.16
C ARG A 118 0.35 12.86 -1.76
N TRP A 119 1.50 12.55 -2.29
CA TRP A 119 2.39 11.53 -1.75
C TRP A 119 3.08 12.07 -0.48
N ALA A 120 3.09 11.27 0.57
CA ALA A 120 3.78 11.58 1.82
C ALA A 120 4.68 10.41 2.22
N PRO A 121 5.96 10.67 2.59
CA PRO A 121 6.81 9.63 3.15
C PRO A 121 6.16 8.99 4.39
N ILE A 122 6.15 7.66 4.45
CA ILE A 122 5.56 6.91 5.57
C ILE A 122 6.14 7.36 6.90
N ASP A 123 7.46 7.55 6.98
CA ASP A 123 8.17 7.95 8.21
C ASP A 123 7.72 9.34 8.73
N SER A 124 7.10 10.15 7.86
CA SER A 124 6.57 11.44 8.28
C SER A 124 5.27 11.36 9.08
N VAL A 125 4.58 10.21 9.06
CA VAL A 125 3.24 10.05 9.62
C VAL A 125 3.06 8.81 10.50
N ILE A 126 3.77 7.69 10.25
CA ILE A 126 3.47 6.38 10.86
C ILE A 126 3.73 6.34 12.38
N ASP A 127 4.76 7.04 12.87
CA ASP A 127 5.14 7.07 14.29
C ASP A 127 4.62 8.31 15.02
N ARG A 128 3.66 9.03 14.44
CA ARG A 128 3.07 10.24 15.00
C ARG A 128 1.62 10.00 15.41
N PRO A 129 1.34 9.73 16.69
CA PRO A 129 -0.03 9.56 17.16
C PRO A 129 -0.93 10.73 16.75
N ASN A 130 -2.10 10.43 16.24
CA ASN A 130 -3.06 11.41 15.74
C ASN A 130 -2.55 12.29 14.59
N ALA A 131 -1.59 11.83 13.77
CA ALA A 131 -1.17 12.53 12.57
C ALA A 131 -2.31 12.60 11.54
N LEU A 132 -3.09 11.53 11.43
CA LEU A 132 -4.22 11.43 10.52
C LEU A 132 -5.57 11.63 11.25
N ALA A 133 -6.61 11.87 10.48
CA ALA A 133 -7.99 11.95 10.97
C ALA A 133 -8.51 10.55 11.34
N PHE A 134 -9.52 10.51 12.20
CA PHE A 134 -10.16 9.27 12.66
C PHE A 134 -9.15 8.28 13.29
N ASP A 135 -9.25 7.01 12.91
CA ASP A 135 -8.32 5.93 13.23
C ASP A 135 -7.41 5.56 12.04
N HIS A 136 -7.20 6.50 11.11
CA HIS A 136 -6.41 6.26 9.89
C HIS A 136 -4.94 5.99 10.16
N ASP A 137 -4.38 6.44 11.29
CA ASP A 137 -3.02 6.07 11.72
C ASP A 137 -2.90 4.54 11.87
N ARG A 138 -3.92 3.91 12.49
CA ARG A 138 -3.97 2.46 12.69
C ARG A 138 -4.16 1.73 11.36
N ILE A 139 -5.06 2.23 10.50
CA ILE A 139 -5.32 1.64 9.18
C ILE A 139 -4.04 1.67 8.34
N LEU A 140 -3.31 2.79 8.36
CA LEU A 140 -2.04 2.95 7.67
C LEU A 140 -0.99 1.96 8.18
N ALA A 141 -0.82 1.85 9.51
CA ALA A 141 0.14 0.92 10.11
C ALA A 141 -0.14 -0.54 9.71
N ASP A 142 -1.42 -0.98 9.80
CA ASP A 142 -1.84 -2.31 9.39
C ASP A 142 -1.60 -2.55 7.87
N GLY A 143 -1.81 -1.54 7.02
CA GLY A 143 -1.58 -1.61 5.58
C GLY A 143 -0.10 -1.73 5.22
N VAL A 144 0.75 -0.95 5.87
CA VAL A 144 2.22 -1.02 5.69
C VAL A 144 2.75 -2.40 6.10
N GLU A 145 2.30 -2.91 7.26
CA GLU A 145 2.74 -4.23 7.70
C GLU A 145 2.21 -5.36 6.79
N ARG A 146 0.98 -5.24 6.28
CA ARG A 146 0.45 -6.15 5.26
C ARG A 146 1.31 -6.16 3.99
N ALA A 147 1.70 -4.99 3.48
CA ALA A 147 2.57 -4.88 2.32
C ALA A 147 3.93 -5.54 2.59
N ARG A 148 4.54 -5.26 3.75
CA ARG A 148 5.82 -5.87 4.17
C ARG A 148 5.73 -7.40 4.22
N ALA A 149 4.70 -7.94 4.84
CA ALA A 149 4.50 -9.40 4.95
C ALA A 149 4.25 -10.05 3.58
N LYS A 150 3.48 -9.40 2.72
CA LYS A 150 3.19 -9.92 1.37
C LYS A 150 4.44 -10.07 0.51
N LEU A 151 5.40 -9.16 0.61
CA LEU A 151 6.65 -9.24 -0.14
C LEU A 151 7.50 -10.47 0.25
N GLU A 152 7.28 -11.05 1.41
CA GLU A 152 8.02 -12.28 1.80
C GLU A 152 7.60 -13.50 1.01
N TYR A 153 6.31 -13.65 0.73
CA TYR A 153 5.72 -14.89 0.23
C TYR A 153 5.07 -14.78 -1.15
N THR A 154 4.99 -13.56 -1.70
CA THR A 154 4.33 -13.31 -2.97
C THR A 154 5.19 -12.51 -3.93
N THR A 155 4.79 -12.48 -5.20
CA THR A 155 5.48 -11.71 -6.26
C THR A 155 5.07 -10.23 -6.29
N LEU A 156 4.29 -9.76 -5.31
CA LEU A 156 3.70 -8.41 -5.28
C LEU A 156 4.71 -7.25 -5.23
N ALA A 157 5.98 -7.50 -4.90
CA ALA A 157 7.02 -6.48 -5.06
C ALA A 157 7.07 -5.89 -6.47
N THR A 158 6.70 -6.67 -7.50
CA THR A 158 6.64 -6.20 -8.89
C THR A 158 5.54 -5.16 -9.13
N ALA A 159 4.51 -5.07 -8.27
CA ALA A 159 3.46 -4.06 -8.36
C ALA A 159 3.97 -2.63 -8.05
N PHE A 160 5.11 -2.51 -7.38
CA PHE A 160 5.80 -1.23 -7.19
C PHE A 160 6.72 -0.85 -8.35
N CYS A 161 6.96 -1.76 -9.30
CA CYS A 161 7.84 -1.52 -10.43
C CYS A 161 7.06 -1.01 -11.64
N LEU A 162 7.76 -0.28 -12.52
CA LEU A 162 7.24 0.01 -13.86
C LEU A 162 7.03 -1.30 -14.64
N PRO A 163 6.27 -1.29 -15.76
CA PRO A 163 6.00 -2.50 -16.56
C PRO A 163 7.26 -3.27 -16.99
N THR A 164 8.38 -2.57 -17.14
CA THR A 164 9.70 -3.16 -17.35
C THR A 164 10.72 -2.57 -16.38
N PHE A 165 11.47 -3.42 -15.72
CA PHE A 165 12.39 -3.05 -14.64
C PHE A 165 13.64 -3.93 -14.65
N THR A 166 14.69 -3.49 -13.93
CA THR A 166 15.89 -4.29 -13.66
C THR A 166 15.76 -5.03 -12.33
N ILE A 167 16.60 -6.03 -12.10
CA ILE A 167 16.69 -6.68 -10.77
C ILE A 167 17.13 -5.68 -9.69
N SER A 168 17.90 -4.66 -10.05
CA SER A 168 18.30 -3.59 -9.12
C SER A 168 17.09 -2.74 -8.71
N ASP A 169 16.20 -2.40 -9.64
CA ASP A 169 14.95 -1.68 -9.34
C ASP A 169 14.08 -2.51 -8.37
N LEU A 170 13.92 -3.81 -8.65
CA LEU A 170 13.17 -4.70 -7.78
C LEU A 170 13.81 -4.84 -6.39
N ARG A 171 15.15 -4.98 -6.30
CA ARG A 171 15.88 -5.00 -5.02
C ARG A 171 15.59 -3.74 -4.23
N ARG A 172 15.61 -2.58 -4.89
CA ARG A 172 15.32 -1.30 -4.27
C ARG A 172 13.93 -1.27 -3.64
N VAL A 173 12.91 -1.84 -4.29
CA VAL A 173 11.57 -1.99 -3.70
C VAL A 173 11.64 -2.73 -2.37
N TYR A 174 12.30 -3.89 -2.32
CA TYR A 174 12.44 -4.65 -1.07
C TYR A 174 13.19 -3.86 0.01
N GLU A 175 14.30 -3.19 -0.36
CA GLU A 175 15.11 -2.40 0.57
C GLU A 175 14.29 -1.26 1.20
N VAL A 176 13.52 -0.55 0.37
CA VAL A 176 12.68 0.57 0.81
C VAL A 176 11.51 0.10 1.67
N VAL A 177 10.74 -0.92 1.21
CA VAL A 177 9.55 -1.39 1.93
C VAL A 177 9.91 -2.03 3.27
N TRP A 178 11.04 -2.72 3.34
CA TRP A 178 11.52 -3.37 4.57
C TRP A 178 12.44 -2.49 5.42
N SER A 179 12.79 -1.30 4.93
CA SER A 179 13.74 -0.39 5.60
C SER A 179 15.08 -1.09 5.93
N THR A 180 15.65 -1.84 4.97
CA THR A 180 16.86 -2.65 5.15
C THR A 180 17.74 -2.60 3.91
N THR A 181 19.00 -3.02 4.06
CA THR A 181 19.92 -3.20 2.93
C THR A 181 20.01 -4.68 2.56
N ILE A 182 19.97 -4.99 1.28
CA ILE A 182 20.00 -6.36 0.77
C ILE A 182 21.23 -6.58 -0.11
N ASP A 183 22.00 -7.65 0.16
CA ASP A 183 23.14 -8.01 -0.68
C ASP A 183 22.72 -8.28 -2.13
N ALA A 184 23.29 -7.52 -3.05
CA ALA A 184 22.91 -7.52 -4.47
C ALA A 184 23.09 -8.88 -5.14
N ARG A 185 24.17 -9.61 -4.81
CA ARG A 185 24.49 -10.91 -5.42
C ARG A 185 23.51 -11.99 -4.95
N ASN A 186 23.26 -12.04 -3.66
CA ASN A 186 22.33 -13.00 -3.08
C ASN A 186 20.89 -12.73 -3.55
N PHE A 187 20.47 -11.46 -3.60
CA PHE A 187 19.16 -11.08 -4.13
C PHE A 187 18.99 -11.51 -5.58
N HIS A 188 19.95 -11.15 -6.44
CA HIS A 188 19.94 -11.54 -7.86
C HIS A 188 19.78 -13.05 -8.02
N ARG A 189 20.59 -13.84 -7.29
CA ARG A 189 20.51 -15.31 -7.34
C ARG A 189 19.16 -15.84 -6.91
N LYS A 190 18.58 -15.33 -5.82
CA LYS A 190 17.25 -15.73 -5.34
C LYS A 190 16.15 -15.43 -6.35
N VAL A 191 16.15 -14.22 -6.90
CA VAL A 191 15.12 -13.74 -7.83
C VAL A 191 15.15 -14.50 -9.17
N VAL A 192 16.35 -14.74 -9.71
CA VAL A 192 16.52 -15.47 -10.98
C VAL A 192 16.17 -16.96 -10.85
N ASN A 193 16.40 -17.54 -9.66
CA ASN A 193 16.07 -18.94 -9.40
C ASN A 193 14.61 -19.14 -8.94
N ALA A 194 13.86 -18.08 -8.63
CA ALA A 194 12.47 -18.18 -8.28
C ALA A 194 11.62 -18.43 -9.55
N GLU A 195 10.98 -19.59 -9.59
CA GLU A 195 10.25 -20.04 -10.77
C GLU A 195 9.13 -19.05 -11.14
N ASN A 196 9.09 -18.66 -12.42
CA ASN A 196 8.08 -17.74 -12.97
C ASN A 196 7.88 -16.42 -12.23
N PHE A 197 8.85 -16.02 -11.37
CA PHE A 197 8.79 -14.71 -10.69
C PHE A 197 9.01 -13.58 -11.68
N LEU A 198 10.05 -13.69 -12.50
CA LEU A 198 10.37 -12.70 -13.53
C LEU A 198 10.37 -13.32 -14.92
N ALA A 199 9.90 -12.56 -15.91
CA ALA A 199 9.98 -12.91 -17.32
C ALA A 199 10.99 -11.95 -18.01
N PRO A 200 12.08 -12.46 -18.62
CA PRO A 200 13.02 -11.61 -19.34
C PRO A 200 12.36 -11.00 -20.57
N THR A 201 12.64 -9.72 -20.84
CA THR A 201 12.11 -9.03 -22.04
C THR A 201 13.04 -9.13 -23.24
N GLY A 202 14.28 -9.57 -23.07
CA GLY A 202 15.34 -9.50 -24.05
C GLY A 202 15.99 -8.10 -24.18
N GLY A 203 15.35 -7.08 -23.61
CA GLY A 203 15.85 -5.70 -23.60
C GLY A 203 16.94 -5.47 -22.54
N LYS A 204 17.62 -4.34 -22.69
CA LYS A 204 18.62 -3.86 -21.72
C LYS A 204 18.43 -2.37 -21.51
N ARG A 205 18.67 -1.90 -20.26
CA ARG A 205 18.78 -0.47 -19.93
C ARG A 205 20.24 -0.08 -19.90
N ALA A 206 20.59 0.98 -20.62
CA ALA A 206 21.93 1.57 -20.51
C ALA A 206 22.19 1.99 -19.06
N SER A 207 23.43 1.79 -18.60
CA SER A 207 23.88 2.28 -17.29
C SER A 207 24.94 3.33 -17.54
N GLU A 208 24.92 4.41 -16.78
CA GLU A 208 25.96 5.45 -16.84
C GLU A 208 27.33 4.90 -16.40
N VAL A 209 27.31 3.91 -15.51
CA VAL A 209 28.52 3.25 -15.00
C VAL A 209 28.31 1.75 -15.04
N GLY A 210 29.03 1.04 -15.88
CA GLY A 210 29.06 -0.41 -15.91
C GLY A 210 28.35 -1.06 -17.11
N ARG A 211 28.06 -2.37 -16.99
CA ARG A 211 27.43 -3.16 -18.04
C ARG A 211 25.94 -2.88 -18.13
N PRO A 212 25.34 -2.78 -19.34
CA PRO A 212 23.90 -2.61 -19.48
C PRO A 212 23.11 -3.67 -18.70
N ALA A 213 22.12 -3.23 -17.91
CA ALA A 213 21.29 -4.10 -17.09
C ALA A 213 20.17 -4.74 -17.90
N ALA A 214 19.95 -6.06 -17.72
CA ALA A 214 18.84 -6.77 -18.35
C ALA A 214 17.50 -6.27 -17.81
N LEU A 215 16.49 -6.16 -18.70
CA LEU A 215 15.14 -5.77 -18.37
C LEU A 215 14.24 -7.00 -18.23
N TYR A 216 13.41 -6.94 -17.22
CA TYR A 216 12.42 -7.94 -16.87
C TYR A 216 11.02 -7.32 -16.77
N ARG A 217 10.01 -8.15 -16.78
CA ARG A 217 8.62 -7.87 -16.38
C ARG A 217 8.19 -8.86 -15.32
N ALA A 218 7.08 -8.60 -14.65
CA ALA A 218 6.47 -9.57 -13.76
C ALA A 218 6.22 -10.90 -14.51
N GLY A 219 6.52 -12.01 -13.87
CA GLY A 219 6.23 -13.35 -14.36
C GLY A 219 4.81 -13.77 -14.04
N GLY A 220 4.49 -15.05 -14.26
CA GLY A 220 3.16 -15.62 -13.99
C GLY A 220 2.97 -16.15 -12.57
N ALA A 221 4.01 -16.17 -11.73
CA ALA A 221 3.88 -16.64 -10.37
C ALA A 221 3.15 -15.61 -9.50
N THR A 222 2.36 -16.09 -8.54
CA THR A 222 1.72 -15.26 -7.50
C THR A 222 2.32 -15.50 -6.13
N VAL A 223 3.01 -16.62 -5.94
CA VAL A 223 3.67 -17.02 -4.70
C VAL A 223 5.16 -17.22 -4.95
N LEU A 224 5.98 -16.83 -3.99
CA LEU A 224 7.43 -17.05 -4.00
C LEU A 224 7.81 -18.33 -3.25
N TYR A 225 8.53 -19.19 -3.94
CA TYR A 225 9.15 -20.37 -3.32
C TYR A 225 10.60 -20.53 -3.83
N PRO A 226 11.60 -20.56 -2.94
CA PRO A 226 11.53 -20.25 -1.50
C PRO A 226 11.17 -18.79 -1.23
N PRO A 227 10.62 -18.46 -0.03
CA PRO A 227 10.24 -17.10 0.31
C PRO A 227 11.44 -16.17 0.43
N MET A 228 11.18 -14.85 0.26
CA MET A 228 12.14 -13.78 0.52
C MET A 228 11.93 -13.29 1.96
N LEU A 229 12.56 -13.93 2.94
CA LEU A 229 12.35 -13.54 4.34
C LEU A 229 13.06 -12.22 4.67
N ARG A 230 12.36 -11.35 5.40
CA ARG A 230 12.99 -10.22 6.09
C ARG A 230 13.98 -10.78 7.11
N SER A 231 15.23 -10.30 7.14
CA SER A 231 16.10 -10.54 8.27
C SER A 231 15.47 -9.85 9.48
N SER A 232 15.08 -10.61 10.51
CA SER A 232 14.64 -10.02 11.77
C SER A 232 15.81 -9.25 12.37
N ALA A 233 15.74 -7.93 12.31
CA ALA A 233 16.61 -7.06 13.09
C ALA A 233 16.11 -7.05 14.55
N ALA A 234 16.19 -8.20 15.23
CA ALA A 234 16.00 -8.31 16.68
C ALA A 234 16.37 -9.73 17.13
N HIS A 235 17.58 -9.96 17.53
CA HIS A 235 18.04 -10.83 18.63
C HIS A 235 19.58 -10.86 18.58
N ALA A 236 20.17 -9.69 18.84
CA ALA A 236 21.60 -9.58 19.07
C ALA A 236 21.92 -9.17 20.52
N ASP A 237 21.02 -9.49 21.47
CA ASP A 237 21.28 -9.29 22.90
C ASP A 237 20.63 -10.40 23.70
N ASP A 238 21.07 -11.66 23.56
CA ASP A 238 20.86 -12.69 24.58
C ASP A 238 21.70 -13.97 24.31
N VAL A 239 23.03 -13.82 24.14
CA VAL A 239 23.98 -14.92 24.42
C VAL A 239 25.28 -14.29 24.91
N ALA A 240 25.27 -13.81 26.16
CA ALA A 240 26.46 -13.68 26.99
C ALA A 240 26.01 -13.80 28.45
N GLY A 241 25.98 -15.01 28.92
CA GLY A 241 25.75 -15.38 30.29
C GLY A 241 26.29 -16.77 30.51
#